data_b7505129f3b37646b95b292fa65b8d5a
#
_entry.id   b7505129f3b37646b95b292fa65b8d5a
#
_cell.length_a   1.000
_cell.length_b   1.000
_cell.length_c   1.000
_cell.angle_alpha   90.00
_cell.angle_beta   90.00
_cell.angle_gamma   90.00
#
_symmetry.space_group_name_H-M   'P 1'
#
loop_
_entity.id
_entity.type
_entity.pdbx_description
1 polymer ?
#
loop_
_entity_poly.entity_id
_entity_poly.type
_entity_poly.pdbx_seq_one_letter_code
_entity_poly.pdbx_strand_id
1 'polypeptide(L)'
;MKKALIFTLLILVSLGISAQRNRRAKTPPPPTPEELAEMARKEKYERKLQAIERVTFIDSVLVKKDEVFGVISLGSENGSVLSSSEYFKEEKVDSLDLTLFRSQLGDKIIFAKQDANNILQLYASEKLGTKWSKHQLLTGLQDTIAKNYPYMLSDGMTMYYAAQDEEGLGGYDIYKTRWDIDEQKFLKPENIGMPFNSEANDYLYLIDEYNELGWFVTDRGQSGDTVCVYTFIPNEARRIYDARVYGQDTLVSLANINSIRDTWYNIEEVSKAQKRLQNINQNNKKNNTIDFVFVVNDNIRYTKLNQFRHTQSQPLAKKWLALVGEIEKTREELDKLRSQYRLAKGNEKTQLGNNILQLEKKYEQALAEKLQLEKDIRTYEQR
;
A
#
# COMPACT_ATOMS: atom_id res chain seq x y z
N MET A 1 36.07 -21.52 32.27
CA MET A 1 37.02 -20.77 33.16
C MET A 1 37.72 -19.71 32.33
N LYS A 2 37.48 -18.41 32.62
CA LYS A 2 38.30 -17.19 32.43
C LYS A 2 37.32 -16.02 32.51
N LYS A 3 37.13 -15.55 33.63
CA LYS A 3 37.47 -14.42 34.51
C LYS A 3 37.29 -13.07 33.77
N ALA A 4 36.25 -12.33 34.21
CA ALA A 4 36.06 -10.92 34.00
C ALA A 4 37.19 -10.10 34.61
N LEU A 5 37.66 -9.07 33.90
CA LEU A 5 38.58 -8.06 34.42
C LEU A 5 37.80 -6.74 34.54
N ILE A 6 37.50 -6.37 35.79
CA ILE A 6 37.01 -5.04 36.17
C ILE A 6 38.23 -4.16 36.36
N PHE A 7 38.36 -3.08 35.56
CA PHE A 7 39.38 -2.05 35.77
C PHE A 7 38.83 -0.99 36.71
N THR A 8 39.23 -1.01 37.96
CA THR A 8 39.04 0.08 38.93
C THR A 8 40.23 1.03 38.84
N LEU A 9 40.00 2.24 38.35
CA LEU A 9 41.00 3.31 38.36
C LEU A 9 40.89 4.10 39.67
N LEU A 10 41.82 3.85 40.61
CA LEU A 10 42.01 4.65 41.82
C LEU A 10 42.93 5.82 41.48
N ILE A 11 42.43 7.05 41.55
CA ILE A 11 43.24 8.26 41.54
C ILE A 11 43.28 8.81 42.98
N LEU A 12 44.43 8.67 43.61
CA LEU A 12 44.80 9.39 44.82
C LEU A 12 45.20 10.83 44.45
N VAL A 13 44.45 11.82 44.95
CA VAL A 13 44.91 13.22 44.97
C VAL A 13 44.99 13.69 46.41
N SER A 14 46.20 14.09 46.76
CA SER A 14 46.64 14.58 48.07
C SER A 14 46.04 15.96 48.43
N LEU A 15 45.77 16.10 49.72
CA LEU A 15 45.23 17.18 50.49
C LEU A 15 45.88 18.56 50.21
N GLY A 16 45.02 19.51 49.85
CA GLY A 16 45.22 20.93 50.05
C GLY A 16 43.99 21.47 50.77
N ILE A 17 44.11 21.79 52.06
CA ILE A 17 43.04 22.34 52.89
C ILE A 17 42.87 23.81 52.54
N SER A 18 41.77 24.15 51.87
CA SER A 18 41.22 25.49 51.84
C SER A 18 39.73 25.37 52.10
N ALA A 19 39.29 25.94 53.19
CA ALA A 19 37.89 26.00 53.61
C ALA A 19 37.06 26.85 52.66
N GLN A 20 36.50 26.23 51.59
CA GLN A 20 35.47 26.81 50.79
C GLN A 20 34.16 26.10 51.11
N ARG A 21 33.15 26.87 51.56
CA ARG A 21 31.78 26.40 51.81
C ARG A 21 31.28 25.57 50.64
N ASN A 22 31.27 24.28 50.78
CA ASN A 22 30.64 23.32 49.85
C ASN A 22 29.13 23.62 49.78
N ARG A 23 28.71 24.39 48.75
CA ARG A 23 27.38 24.19 48.22
C ARG A 23 27.35 22.76 47.66
N ARG A 24 26.78 21.82 48.41
CA ARG A 24 26.42 20.50 47.87
C ARG A 24 25.61 20.77 46.61
N ALA A 25 26.18 20.52 45.44
CA ALA A 25 25.45 20.37 44.22
C ALA A 25 24.38 19.32 44.46
N LYS A 26 23.11 19.70 44.48
CA LYS A 26 22.01 18.72 44.56
C LYS A 26 22.18 17.81 43.36
N THR A 27 22.42 16.52 43.60
CA THR A 27 22.30 15.49 42.56
C THR A 27 20.92 15.69 41.91
N PRO A 28 20.84 15.79 40.59
CA PRO A 28 19.58 15.92 39.91
C PRO A 28 18.67 14.74 40.33
N PRO A 29 17.36 14.93 40.46
CA PRO A 29 16.48 13.82 40.79
C PRO A 29 16.60 12.75 39.70
N PRO A 30 16.38 11.46 40.04
CA PRO A 30 16.38 10.40 39.04
C PRO A 30 15.33 10.73 37.97
N PRO A 31 15.58 10.40 36.69
CA PRO A 31 14.69 10.69 35.61
C PRO A 31 13.32 10.02 35.85
N THR A 32 12.27 10.69 35.48
CA THR A 32 10.91 10.17 35.55
C THR A 32 10.74 9.03 34.54
N PRO A 33 9.72 8.14 34.69
CA PRO A 33 9.43 7.10 33.69
C PRO A 33 9.21 7.66 32.27
N GLU A 34 8.68 8.87 32.16
CA GLU A 34 8.44 9.56 30.90
C GLU A 34 9.77 10.02 30.25
N GLU A 35 10.67 10.63 31.05
CA GLU A 35 12.01 11.01 30.59
C GLU A 35 12.84 9.79 30.20
N LEU A 36 12.72 8.66 30.93
CA LEU A 36 13.37 7.40 30.54
C LEU A 36 12.87 6.86 29.22
N ALA A 37 11.57 6.91 29.00
CA ALA A 37 10.95 6.48 27.73
C ALA A 37 11.41 7.37 26.57
N GLU A 38 11.49 8.70 26.77
CA GLU A 38 11.99 9.63 25.75
C GLU A 38 13.48 9.38 25.45
N MET A 39 14.29 9.17 26.46
CA MET A 39 15.71 8.82 26.28
C MET A 39 15.87 7.52 25.48
N ALA A 40 15.11 6.48 25.83
CA ALA A 40 15.14 5.20 25.12
C ALA A 40 14.71 5.35 23.65
N ARG A 41 13.68 6.16 23.38
CA ARG A 41 13.22 6.47 22.01
C ARG A 41 14.30 7.19 21.21
N LYS A 42 14.94 8.20 21.82
CA LYS A 42 16.03 8.93 21.18
C LYS A 42 17.24 8.03 20.90
N GLU A 43 17.63 7.19 21.84
CA GLU A 43 18.73 6.23 21.64
C GLU A 43 18.40 5.23 20.52
N LYS A 44 17.17 4.72 20.48
CA LYS A 44 16.68 3.87 19.38
C LYS A 44 16.77 4.58 18.03
N TYR A 45 16.29 5.83 17.95
CA TYR A 45 16.38 6.64 16.74
C TYR A 45 17.84 6.84 16.29
N GLU A 46 18.72 7.27 17.18
CA GLU A 46 20.14 7.49 16.89
C GLU A 46 20.83 6.20 16.41
N ARG A 47 20.52 5.07 17.00
CA ARG A 47 21.05 3.76 16.56
C ARG A 47 20.58 3.40 15.16
N LYS A 48 19.29 3.61 14.84
CA LYS A 48 18.75 3.34 13.50
C LYS A 48 19.27 4.34 12.45
N LEU A 49 19.54 5.58 12.85
CA LEU A 49 20.14 6.61 12.00
C LEU A 49 21.52 6.21 11.47
N GLN A 50 22.28 5.43 12.22
CA GLN A 50 23.61 4.93 11.81
C GLN A 50 23.55 3.89 10.68
N ALA A 51 22.37 3.36 10.38
CA ALA A 51 22.16 2.27 9.41
C ALA A 51 21.17 2.66 8.29
N ILE A 52 21.09 3.95 7.95
CA ILE A 52 20.20 4.45 6.89
C ILE A 52 20.57 3.82 5.55
N GLU A 53 19.58 3.24 4.89
CA GLU A 53 19.77 2.74 3.54
C GLU A 53 19.90 3.89 2.55
N ARG A 54 20.87 3.76 1.62
CA ARG A 54 21.07 4.71 0.54
C ARG A 54 20.12 4.39 -0.60
N VAL A 55 19.02 5.13 -0.68
CA VAL A 55 17.96 4.94 -1.67
C VAL A 55 17.86 6.21 -2.54
N THR A 56 17.56 6.07 -3.81
CA THR A 56 17.29 7.19 -4.72
C THR A 56 15.78 7.31 -4.94
N PHE A 57 15.17 8.33 -4.36
CA PHE A 57 13.77 8.69 -4.59
C PHE A 57 13.66 9.55 -5.83
N ILE A 58 12.79 9.20 -6.77
CA ILE A 58 12.67 9.86 -8.09
C ILE A 58 11.43 10.72 -8.23
N ASP A 59 10.39 10.47 -7.42
CA ASP A 59 9.13 11.20 -7.43
C ASP A 59 8.44 11.10 -6.05
N SER A 60 7.52 12.03 -5.78
CA SER A 60 6.67 12.02 -4.60
C SER A 60 5.34 12.70 -4.89
N VAL A 61 4.24 12.09 -4.47
CA VAL A 61 2.88 12.59 -4.68
C VAL A 61 2.10 12.56 -3.36
N LEU A 62 1.45 13.67 -3.03
CA LEU A 62 0.53 13.75 -1.89
C LEU A 62 -0.87 13.39 -2.36
N VAL A 63 -1.48 12.43 -1.69
CA VAL A 63 -2.83 11.96 -1.99
C VAL A 63 -3.60 11.65 -0.70
N LYS A 64 -4.90 11.49 -0.81
CA LYS A 64 -5.69 10.91 0.29
C LYS A 64 -5.47 9.40 0.36
N LYS A 65 -5.71 8.83 1.53
CA LYS A 65 -5.54 7.37 1.74
C LYS A 65 -6.37 6.53 0.78
N ASP A 66 -7.57 6.96 0.42
CA ASP A 66 -8.46 6.28 -0.53
C ASP A 66 -8.01 6.37 -2.00
N GLU A 67 -7.09 7.30 -2.33
CA GLU A 67 -6.56 7.50 -3.67
C GLU A 67 -5.22 6.79 -3.92
N VAL A 68 -4.61 6.18 -2.89
CA VAL A 68 -3.26 5.58 -2.95
C VAL A 68 -3.11 4.57 -4.09
N PHE A 69 -4.08 3.66 -4.24
CA PHE A 69 -4.01 2.63 -5.28
C PHE A 69 -4.18 3.18 -6.69
N GLY A 70 -4.73 4.40 -6.84
CA GLY A 70 -4.87 5.09 -8.12
C GLY A 70 -3.56 5.68 -8.66
N VAL A 71 -2.57 5.92 -7.79
CA VAL A 71 -1.28 6.52 -8.17
C VAL A 71 -0.14 5.52 -8.23
N ILE A 72 -0.29 4.34 -7.63
CA ILE A 72 0.69 3.26 -7.70
C ILE A 72 0.51 2.51 -9.02
N SER A 73 1.56 2.50 -9.84
CA SER A 73 1.55 1.88 -11.18
C SER A 73 2.37 0.58 -11.19
N LEU A 74 1.96 -0.38 -10.37
CA LEU A 74 2.60 -1.70 -10.33
C LEU A 74 2.34 -2.49 -11.61
N GLY A 75 3.37 -3.10 -12.21
CA GLY A 75 3.23 -3.98 -13.37
C GLY A 75 2.44 -5.24 -13.04
N SER A 76 1.69 -5.77 -14.01
CA SER A 76 0.82 -6.95 -13.84
C SER A 76 1.58 -8.20 -13.39
N GLU A 77 2.88 -8.27 -13.70
CA GLU A 77 3.79 -9.36 -13.36
C GLU A 77 4.04 -9.48 -11.85
N ASN A 78 3.83 -8.39 -11.11
CA ASN A 78 4.08 -8.30 -9.67
C ASN A 78 2.82 -8.58 -8.83
N GLY A 79 1.72 -8.99 -9.47
CA GLY A 79 0.42 -9.11 -8.81
C GLY A 79 -0.24 -7.75 -8.62
N SER A 80 -1.09 -7.62 -7.61
CA SER A 80 -1.81 -6.38 -7.32
C SER A 80 -2.05 -6.20 -5.82
N VAL A 81 -2.05 -4.95 -5.36
CA VAL A 81 -2.46 -4.57 -4.01
C VAL A 81 -3.77 -3.80 -4.11
N LEU A 82 -4.75 -4.19 -3.32
CA LEU A 82 -6.13 -3.73 -3.39
C LEU A 82 -6.65 -3.44 -1.98
N SER A 83 -7.74 -2.69 -1.89
CA SER A 83 -8.53 -2.62 -0.66
C SER A 83 -9.22 -3.96 -0.40
N SER A 84 -9.14 -4.47 0.83
CA SER A 84 -9.86 -5.69 1.23
C SER A 84 -11.37 -5.53 1.12
N SER A 85 -11.92 -4.35 1.40
CA SER A 85 -13.35 -4.05 1.29
C SER A 85 -13.87 -4.16 -0.13
N GLU A 86 -13.09 -3.70 -1.11
CA GLU A 86 -13.45 -3.84 -2.53
C GLU A 86 -13.46 -5.31 -2.97
N TYR A 87 -12.48 -6.08 -2.50
CA TYR A 87 -12.35 -7.48 -2.86
C TYR A 87 -13.43 -8.36 -2.25
N PHE A 88 -13.72 -8.19 -0.94
CA PHE A 88 -14.71 -8.98 -0.22
C PHE A 88 -16.12 -8.38 -0.29
N LYS A 89 -16.31 -7.20 -0.95
CA LYS A 89 -17.58 -6.47 -1.06
C LYS A 89 -18.22 -6.17 0.31
N GLU A 90 -17.40 -5.97 1.32
CA GLU A 90 -17.83 -5.54 2.65
C GLU A 90 -18.07 -4.04 2.68
N GLU A 91 -18.80 -3.54 3.72
CA GLU A 91 -19.07 -2.11 3.88
C GLU A 91 -17.75 -1.30 3.87
N LYS A 92 -17.80 -0.10 3.29
CA LYS A 92 -16.64 0.78 3.09
C LYS A 92 -15.87 1.00 4.39
N VAL A 93 -14.80 0.27 4.55
CA VAL A 93 -13.68 0.62 5.40
C VAL A 93 -12.75 1.52 4.57
N ASP A 94 -12.12 2.48 5.21
CA ASP A 94 -11.12 3.36 4.56
C ASP A 94 -10.16 2.50 3.74
N SER A 95 -9.96 2.79 2.47
CA SER A 95 -9.32 1.88 1.50
C SER A 95 -7.90 1.46 1.90
N LEU A 96 -7.21 2.27 2.70
CA LEU A 96 -5.89 1.95 3.23
C LEU A 96 -5.92 1.18 4.56
N ASP A 97 -7.05 1.10 5.27
CA ASP A 97 -7.10 0.49 6.60
C ASP A 97 -6.93 -1.03 6.57
N LEU A 98 -7.42 -1.69 5.52
CA LEU A 98 -7.22 -3.13 5.30
C LEU A 98 -6.83 -3.39 3.85
N THR A 99 -5.63 -3.90 3.63
CA THR A 99 -5.12 -4.19 2.30
C THR A 99 -5.02 -5.67 2.02
N LEU A 100 -5.10 -5.99 0.73
CA LEU A 100 -5.00 -7.33 0.20
C LEU A 100 -4.00 -7.34 -0.94
N PHE A 101 -3.04 -8.24 -0.88
CA PHE A 101 -2.19 -8.62 -2.01
C PHE A 101 -2.83 -9.79 -2.76
N ARG A 102 -2.85 -9.72 -4.09
CA ARG A 102 -3.25 -10.81 -4.97
C ARG A 102 -2.12 -11.13 -5.93
N SER A 103 -1.76 -12.42 -6.02
CA SER A 103 -0.73 -12.93 -6.93
C SER A 103 -1.02 -12.58 -8.40
N GLN A 104 0.02 -12.62 -9.24
CA GLN A 104 -0.07 -12.37 -10.68
C GLN A 104 -1.14 -13.27 -11.36
N LEU A 105 -1.15 -14.56 -11.02
CA LEU A 105 -2.11 -15.53 -11.56
C LEU A 105 -3.51 -15.38 -10.94
N GLY A 106 -3.65 -14.58 -9.88
CA GLY A 106 -4.91 -14.40 -9.16
C GLY A 106 -5.38 -15.64 -8.40
N ASP A 107 -4.48 -16.56 -8.13
CA ASP A 107 -4.71 -17.84 -7.46
C ASP A 107 -4.34 -17.85 -5.97
N LYS A 108 -3.64 -16.80 -5.51
CA LYS A 108 -3.28 -16.60 -4.10
C LYS A 108 -3.60 -15.17 -3.66
N ILE A 109 -4.17 -15.04 -2.48
CA ILE A 109 -4.36 -13.75 -1.80
C ILE A 109 -3.72 -13.80 -0.41
N ILE A 110 -3.15 -12.67 0.00
CA ILE A 110 -2.66 -12.42 1.36
C ILE A 110 -3.31 -11.14 1.84
N PHE A 111 -3.89 -11.15 3.02
CA PHE A 111 -4.66 -10.01 3.54
C PHE A 111 -4.65 -9.95 5.05
N ALA A 112 -4.91 -8.75 5.58
CA ALA A 112 -5.06 -8.55 7.02
C ALA A 112 -6.49 -8.86 7.48
N LYS A 113 -6.60 -9.53 8.61
CA LYS A 113 -7.88 -9.83 9.27
C LYS A 113 -7.68 -9.88 10.78
N GLN A 114 -8.68 -9.45 11.55
CA GLN A 114 -8.68 -9.59 13.00
C GLN A 114 -8.75 -11.07 13.41
N ASP A 115 -7.91 -11.44 14.35
CA ASP A 115 -7.94 -12.73 15.04
C ASP A 115 -8.98 -12.77 16.16
N ALA A 116 -8.99 -13.84 16.95
CA ALA A 116 -9.91 -13.99 18.08
C ALA A 116 -9.69 -12.96 19.21
N ASN A 117 -8.53 -12.29 19.24
CA ASN A 117 -8.15 -11.25 20.21
C ASN A 117 -8.36 -9.84 19.65
N ASN A 118 -9.00 -9.69 18.48
CA ASN A 118 -9.17 -8.44 17.74
C ASN A 118 -7.83 -7.80 17.28
N ILE A 119 -6.77 -8.59 17.14
CA ILE A 119 -5.49 -8.14 16.64
C ILE A 119 -5.42 -8.45 15.14
N LEU A 120 -5.01 -7.46 14.33
CA LEU A 120 -4.82 -7.68 12.89
C LEU A 120 -3.66 -8.63 12.65
N GLN A 121 -3.93 -9.74 11.99
CA GLN A 121 -2.95 -10.74 11.58
C GLN A 121 -3.04 -10.99 10.08
N LEU A 122 -1.98 -11.53 9.49
CA LEU A 122 -1.92 -11.85 8.07
C LEU A 122 -2.42 -13.27 7.80
N TYR A 123 -3.36 -13.37 6.88
CA TYR A 123 -3.96 -14.62 6.41
C TYR A 123 -3.69 -14.79 4.92
N ALA A 124 -3.63 -16.04 4.48
CA ALA A 124 -3.62 -16.38 3.06
C ALA A 124 -4.82 -17.26 2.69
N SER A 125 -5.19 -17.19 1.43
CA SER A 125 -6.12 -18.13 0.80
C SER A 125 -5.62 -18.43 -0.61
N GLU A 126 -5.77 -19.67 -1.03
CA GLU A 126 -5.36 -20.15 -2.36
C GLU A 126 -6.57 -20.67 -3.12
N LYS A 127 -6.57 -20.46 -4.42
CA LYS A 127 -7.64 -20.87 -5.31
C LYS A 127 -7.39 -22.29 -5.80
N LEU A 128 -8.25 -23.22 -5.40
CA LEU A 128 -8.23 -24.60 -5.84
C LEU A 128 -9.32 -24.80 -6.91
N GLY A 129 -8.92 -24.76 -8.17
CA GLY A 129 -9.84 -24.73 -9.30
C GLY A 129 -10.70 -23.45 -9.30
N THR A 130 -12.01 -23.59 -9.04
CA THR A 130 -12.94 -22.45 -8.99
C THR A 130 -13.22 -21.93 -7.57
N LYS A 131 -12.74 -22.62 -6.53
CA LYS A 131 -13.06 -22.31 -5.13
C LYS A 131 -11.82 -21.84 -4.39
N TRP A 132 -12.00 -20.87 -3.50
CA TRP A 132 -10.98 -20.42 -2.55
C TRP A 132 -10.91 -21.38 -1.36
N SER A 133 -9.68 -21.64 -0.87
CA SER A 133 -9.43 -22.35 0.38
C SER A 133 -9.95 -21.55 1.58
N LYS A 134 -10.08 -22.21 2.72
CA LYS A 134 -10.29 -21.46 3.99
C LYS A 134 -9.09 -20.55 4.27
N HIS A 135 -9.37 -19.39 4.84
CA HIS A 135 -8.34 -18.44 5.27
C HIS A 135 -7.42 -19.09 6.31
N GLN A 136 -6.13 -19.13 6.03
CA GLN A 136 -5.10 -19.70 6.89
C GLN A 136 -4.20 -18.61 7.41
N LEU A 137 -3.99 -18.57 8.73
CA LEU A 137 -3.04 -17.68 9.38
C LEU A 137 -1.62 -17.99 8.88
N LEU A 138 -0.84 -16.96 8.52
CA LEU A 138 0.52 -17.17 8.03
C LEU A 138 1.42 -17.73 9.13
N THR A 139 2.02 -18.89 8.87
CA THR A 139 2.89 -19.60 9.81
C THR A 139 4.24 -18.88 9.96
N GLY A 140 4.72 -18.75 11.19
CA GLY A 140 5.98 -18.07 11.52
C GLY A 140 5.82 -16.57 11.84
N LEU A 141 4.61 -16.01 11.64
CA LEU A 141 4.32 -14.59 11.92
C LEU A 141 3.27 -14.40 13.03
N GLN A 142 2.91 -15.49 13.72
CA GLN A 142 1.91 -15.46 14.78
C GLN A 142 2.51 -14.84 16.05
N ASP A 143 1.96 -13.72 16.47
CA ASP A 143 2.29 -13.03 17.72
C ASP A 143 1.17 -12.06 18.10
N THR A 144 1.40 -11.17 19.05
CA THR A 144 0.44 -10.14 19.51
C THR A 144 0.62 -8.79 18.82
N ILE A 145 1.44 -8.72 17.77
CA ILE A 145 1.74 -7.49 17.03
C ILE A 145 0.74 -7.37 15.87
N ALA A 146 0.09 -6.21 15.75
CA ALA A 146 -0.82 -5.95 14.64
C ALA A 146 -0.05 -5.82 13.31
N LYS A 147 -0.52 -6.51 12.27
CA LYS A 147 0.11 -6.57 10.93
C LYS A 147 -0.90 -6.25 9.85
N ASN A 148 -0.47 -5.46 8.86
CA ASN A 148 -1.28 -5.10 7.69
C ASN A 148 -0.37 -4.85 6.47
N TYR A 149 -0.94 -4.45 5.35
CA TYR A 149 -0.26 -3.99 4.13
C TYR A 149 0.70 -5.03 3.53
N PRO A 150 0.26 -6.29 3.35
CA PRO A 150 1.12 -7.33 2.80
C PRO A 150 1.41 -7.10 1.32
N TYR A 151 2.65 -7.35 0.92
CA TYR A 151 3.09 -7.41 -0.46
C TYR A 151 4.14 -8.51 -0.63
N MET A 152 3.95 -9.40 -1.60
CA MET A 152 4.87 -10.47 -1.92
C MET A 152 5.57 -10.19 -3.24
N LEU A 153 6.89 -10.36 -3.28
CA LEU A 153 7.68 -10.25 -4.51
C LEU A 153 7.30 -11.35 -5.51
N SER A 154 7.72 -11.14 -6.75
CA SER A 154 7.51 -12.09 -7.85
C SER A 154 8.18 -13.46 -7.61
N ASP A 155 9.18 -13.53 -6.71
CA ASP A 155 9.81 -14.78 -6.28
C ASP A 155 8.86 -15.71 -5.50
N GLY A 156 7.71 -15.21 -5.06
CA GLY A 156 6.72 -15.95 -4.26
C GLY A 156 7.18 -16.34 -2.87
N MET A 157 8.34 -15.87 -2.42
CA MET A 157 8.96 -16.20 -1.14
C MET A 157 9.19 -14.96 -0.26
N THR A 158 9.64 -13.86 -0.83
CA THR A 158 9.94 -12.63 -0.09
C THR A 158 8.69 -11.79 0.09
N MET A 159 8.35 -11.45 1.33
CA MET A 159 7.18 -10.65 1.66
C MET A 159 7.56 -9.42 2.47
N TYR A 160 6.97 -8.28 2.09
CA TYR A 160 6.96 -7.05 2.89
C TYR A 160 5.58 -6.85 3.50
N TYR A 161 5.52 -6.28 4.68
CA TYR A 161 4.29 -5.92 5.37
C TYR A 161 4.58 -4.84 6.41
N ALA A 162 3.56 -4.17 6.92
CA ALA A 162 3.73 -3.23 8.02
C ALA A 162 3.22 -3.84 9.33
N ALA A 163 3.90 -3.52 10.43
CA ALA A 163 3.55 -3.97 11.77
C ALA A 163 3.71 -2.86 12.81
N GLN A 164 2.85 -2.89 13.85
CA GLN A 164 2.91 -1.98 15.00
C GLN A 164 3.74 -2.63 16.12
N ASP A 165 5.04 -2.66 15.92
CA ASP A 165 5.99 -3.29 16.83
C ASP A 165 6.66 -2.24 17.75
N GLU A 166 6.75 -2.52 19.05
CA GLU A 166 7.45 -1.67 20.02
C GLU A 166 8.93 -1.49 19.69
N GLU A 167 9.54 -2.44 18.98
CA GLU A 167 10.91 -2.32 18.44
C GLU A 167 10.99 -1.42 17.19
N GLY A 168 9.87 -1.05 16.61
CA GLY A 168 9.74 -0.09 15.53
C GLY A 168 10.13 1.33 15.92
N LEU A 169 10.05 2.27 14.99
CA LEU A 169 10.31 3.69 15.24
C LEU A 169 9.03 4.45 15.58
N GLY A 170 7.91 4.08 14.98
CA GLY A 170 6.67 4.81 15.08
C GLY A 170 5.43 3.94 15.21
N GLY A 171 4.38 4.26 14.45
CA GLY A 171 3.16 3.48 14.39
C GLY A 171 3.34 2.17 13.62
N TYR A 172 2.96 2.14 12.36
CA TYR A 172 3.32 1.05 11.45
C TYR A 172 4.72 1.23 10.91
N ASP A 173 5.57 0.22 11.07
CA ASP A 173 6.89 0.11 10.44
C ASP A 173 6.89 -1.02 9.41
N ILE A 174 7.65 -0.88 8.33
CA ILE A 174 7.80 -1.91 7.29
C ILE A 174 8.78 -2.99 7.74
N TYR A 175 8.36 -4.24 7.56
CA TYR A 175 9.15 -5.44 7.82
C TYR A 175 9.28 -6.27 6.55
N LYS A 176 10.41 -6.97 6.43
CA LYS A 176 10.70 -7.95 5.39
C LYS A 176 10.81 -9.32 6.02
N THR A 177 10.24 -10.33 5.39
CA THR A 177 10.42 -11.74 5.75
C THR A 177 10.54 -12.59 4.50
N ARG A 178 10.90 -13.85 4.67
CA ARG A 178 11.03 -14.81 3.59
C ARG A 178 10.42 -16.15 4.00
N TRP A 179 9.73 -16.78 3.06
CA TRP A 179 9.21 -18.14 3.22
C TRP A 179 10.33 -19.16 3.22
N ASP A 180 10.37 -20.01 4.22
CA ASP A 180 11.26 -21.17 4.31
C ASP A 180 10.50 -22.38 3.81
N ILE A 181 10.98 -22.98 2.71
CA ILE A 181 10.34 -24.12 2.05
C ILE A 181 10.47 -25.39 2.91
N ASP A 182 11.59 -25.56 3.59
CA ASP A 182 11.88 -26.74 4.39
C ASP A 182 11.05 -26.77 5.67
N GLU A 183 10.96 -25.64 6.35
CA GLU A 183 10.20 -25.49 7.60
C GLU A 183 8.72 -25.12 7.39
N GLN A 184 8.30 -24.82 6.15
CA GLN A 184 6.92 -24.43 5.80
C GLN A 184 6.39 -23.27 6.64
N LYS A 185 7.24 -22.26 6.86
CA LYS A 185 6.92 -21.03 7.63
C LYS A 185 7.68 -19.83 7.13
N PHE A 186 7.23 -18.63 7.49
CA PHE A 186 8.01 -17.42 7.30
C PHE A 186 9.13 -17.35 8.36
N LEU A 187 10.30 -16.92 7.92
CA LEU A 187 11.45 -16.63 8.79
C LEU A 187 11.16 -15.43 9.69
N LYS A 188 12.00 -15.25 10.74
CA LYS A 188 11.89 -14.09 11.61
C LYS A 188 11.97 -12.81 10.80
N PRO A 189 10.97 -11.90 10.94
CA PRO A 189 10.94 -10.65 10.18
C PRO A 189 12.08 -9.71 10.58
N GLU A 190 12.54 -8.94 9.61
CA GLU A 190 13.53 -7.89 9.77
C GLU A 190 12.91 -6.53 9.51
N ASN A 191 13.04 -5.57 10.44
CA ASN A 191 12.67 -4.17 10.22
C ASN A 191 13.60 -3.58 9.16
N ILE A 192 13.05 -3.05 8.04
CA ILE A 192 13.88 -2.56 6.93
C ILE A 192 14.63 -1.27 7.27
N GLY A 193 14.21 -0.55 8.31
CA GLY A 193 14.88 0.63 8.83
C GLY A 193 14.69 1.89 8.00
N MET A 194 15.49 2.91 8.32
CA MET A 194 15.47 4.19 7.61
C MET A 194 16.08 4.08 6.22
N PRO A 195 15.58 4.87 5.25
CA PRO A 195 14.63 5.96 5.35
C PRO A 195 13.16 5.53 5.26
N PHE A 196 12.87 4.24 5.08
CA PHE A 196 11.50 3.77 4.91
C PHE A 196 10.70 3.82 6.21
N ASN A 197 11.30 3.41 7.33
CA ASN A 197 10.66 3.47 8.62
C ASN A 197 10.99 4.78 9.37
N SER A 198 9.98 5.37 10.01
CA SER A 198 10.02 6.66 10.67
C SER A 198 9.23 6.66 11.99
N GLU A 199 9.13 7.80 12.65
CA GLU A 199 8.27 7.98 13.84
C GLU A 199 6.77 8.09 13.50
N ALA A 200 6.41 8.13 12.21
CA ALA A 200 5.04 8.15 11.70
C ALA A 200 4.53 6.73 11.38
N ASN A 201 3.47 6.63 10.59
CA ASN A 201 3.05 5.35 10.03
C ASN A 201 3.64 5.18 8.63
N ASP A 202 4.29 4.07 8.42
CA ASP A 202 4.87 3.66 7.17
C ASP A 202 4.11 2.41 6.69
N TYR A 203 3.30 2.56 5.63
CA TYR A 203 2.24 1.61 5.31
C TYR A 203 2.63 0.56 4.30
N LEU A 204 2.97 1.00 3.08
CA LEU A 204 3.19 0.14 1.94
C LEU A 204 4.63 0.25 1.43
N TYR A 205 5.20 -0.89 1.08
CA TYR A 205 6.49 -1.00 0.40
C TYR A 205 6.37 -2.02 -0.73
N LEU A 206 6.43 -1.54 -1.96
CA LEU A 206 6.19 -2.33 -3.17
C LEU A 206 7.41 -2.22 -4.08
N ILE A 207 7.78 -3.31 -4.73
CA ILE A 207 8.86 -3.35 -5.72
C ILE A 207 8.34 -3.99 -7.00
N ASP A 208 8.48 -3.28 -8.11
CA ASP A 208 8.34 -3.80 -9.44
C ASP A 208 9.74 -4.15 -9.96
N GLU A 209 10.12 -5.43 -9.82
CA GLU A 209 11.45 -5.93 -10.18
C GLU A 209 11.69 -5.83 -11.69
N TYR A 210 10.65 -6.00 -12.50
CA TYR A 210 10.74 -5.93 -13.96
C TYR A 210 11.02 -4.49 -14.46
N ASN A 211 10.34 -3.52 -13.85
CA ASN A 211 10.50 -2.11 -14.22
C ASN A 211 11.56 -1.39 -13.39
N GLU A 212 12.20 -2.06 -12.43
CA GLU A 212 13.20 -1.50 -11.50
C GLU A 212 12.68 -0.23 -10.81
N LEU A 213 11.44 -0.28 -10.31
CA LEU A 213 10.78 0.80 -9.56
C LEU A 213 10.20 0.27 -8.26
N GLY A 214 10.16 1.12 -7.25
CA GLY A 214 9.50 0.83 -5.99
C GLY A 214 8.59 1.97 -5.56
N TRP A 215 7.57 1.65 -4.78
CA TRP A 215 6.67 2.63 -4.16
C TRP A 215 6.66 2.42 -2.65
N PHE A 216 6.62 3.53 -1.96
CA PHE A 216 6.60 3.59 -0.52
C PHE A 216 5.56 4.61 -0.07
N VAL A 217 4.71 4.25 0.89
CA VAL A 217 3.60 5.09 1.37
C VAL A 217 3.75 5.38 2.85
N THR A 218 3.67 6.64 3.23
CA THR A 218 3.83 7.09 4.61
C THR A 218 2.98 8.32 4.91
N ASP A 219 2.57 8.52 6.15
CA ASP A 219 1.92 9.76 6.62
C ASP A 219 2.89 10.72 7.31
N ARG A 220 4.22 10.48 7.23
CA ARG A 220 5.24 11.37 7.82
C ARG A 220 5.08 12.81 7.32
N GLY A 221 5.07 13.76 8.25
CA GLY A 221 4.91 15.18 7.92
C GLY A 221 3.55 15.56 7.35
N GLN A 222 2.57 14.64 7.34
CA GLN A 222 1.22 14.87 6.86
C GLN A 222 0.24 14.96 8.03
N SER A 223 -0.93 15.55 7.76
CA SER A 223 -2.01 15.67 8.73
C SER A 223 -3.32 15.11 8.18
N GLY A 224 -4.16 14.58 9.05
CA GLY A 224 -5.48 14.04 8.68
C GLY A 224 -5.39 12.79 7.83
N ASP A 225 -6.09 12.79 6.72
CA ASP A 225 -6.23 11.64 5.81
C ASP A 225 -5.28 11.69 4.60
N THR A 226 -4.20 12.48 4.71
CA THR A 226 -3.23 12.66 3.62
C THR A 226 -2.01 11.77 3.87
N VAL A 227 -1.50 11.17 2.80
CA VAL A 227 -0.26 10.39 2.78
C VAL A 227 0.63 10.82 1.61
N CYS A 228 1.92 10.57 1.74
CA CYS A 228 2.88 10.74 0.66
C CYS A 228 3.21 9.36 0.05
N VAL A 229 3.10 9.28 -1.26
CA VAL A 229 3.55 8.14 -2.05
C VAL A 229 4.86 8.54 -2.70
N TYR A 230 5.96 7.93 -2.25
CA TYR A 230 7.28 8.08 -2.87
C TYR A 230 7.50 7.00 -3.90
N THR A 231 8.11 7.35 -5.03
CA THR A 231 8.63 6.39 -6.00
C THR A 231 10.15 6.38 -5.93
N PHE A 232 10.77 5.20 -5.90
CA PHE A 232 12.21 5.05 -5.72
C PHE A 232 12.81 4.00 -6.66
N ILE A 233 14.14 3.99 -6.78
CA ILE A 233 14.90 2.95 -7.49
C ILE A 233 15.30 1.90 -6.45
N PRO A 234 14.82 0.64 -6.57
CA PRO A 234 15.20 -0.44 -5.66
C PRO A 234 16.69 -0.77 -5.77
N ASN A 235 17.34 -1.02 -4.65
CA ASN A 235 18.71 -1.50 -4.65
C ASN A 235 18.73 -3.03 -4.82
N GLU A 236 19.60 -3.56 -5.68
CA GLU A 236 19.87 -5.01 -5.77
C GLU A 236 20.44 -5.57 -4.45
N ALA A 237 21.26 -4.76 -3.78
CA ALA A 237 21.81 -5.08 -2.47
C ALA A 237 21.75 -3.84 -1.57
N ARG A 238 21.43 -4.04 -0.30
CA ARG A 238 21.35 -2.96 0.68
C ARG A 238 22.71 -2.23 0.78
N ARG A 239 22.68 -0.92 0.55
CA ARG A 239 23.80 0.00 0.72
C ARG A 239 23.43 0.99 1.81
N ILE A 240 24.34 1.29 2.72
CA ILE A 240 24.12 2.25 3.80
C ILE A 240 24.99 3.48 3.62
N TYR A 241 24.56 4.60 4.19
CA TYR A 241 25.39 5.80 4.29
C TYR A 241 26.52 5.58 5.33
N ASP A 242 27.73 5.99 5.00
CA ASP A 242 28.82 5.99 5.98
C ASP A 242 28.71 7.24 6.88
N ALA A 243 28.30 7.03 8.13
CA ALA A 243 28.14 8.11 9.10
C ALA A 243 29.44 8.90 9.38
N ARG A 244 30.62 8.37 9.02
CA ARG A 244 31.89 9.09 9.13
C ARG A 244 32.08 10.10 8.01
N VAL A 245 31.41 9.91 6.88
CA VAL A 245 31.50 10.78 5.70
C VAL A 245 30.39 11.85 5.75
N TYR A 246 29.20 11.45 6.19
CA TYR A 246 28.03 12.33 6.26
C TYR A 246 27.83 12.85 7.67
N GLY A 247 27.72 14.16 7.86
CA GLY A 247 27.39 14.75 9.16
C GLY A 247 25.99 14.32 9.64
N GLN A 248 25.79 14.36 10.96
CA GLN A 248 24.53 13.91 11.58
C GLN A 248 23.31 14.64 11.00
N ASP A 249 23.38 15.95 10.77
CA ASP A 249 22.29 16.75 10.19
C ASP A 249 21.91 16.26 8.79
N THR A 250 22.92 15.87 7.99
CA THR A 250 22.69 15.31 6.65
C THR A 250 21.99 13.95 6.76
N LEU A 251 22.43 13.09 7.68
CA LEU A 251 21.79 11.78 7.89
C LEU A 251 20.34 11.94 8.36
N VAL A 252 20.07 12.89 9.25
CA VAL A 252 18.70 13.21 9.70
C VAL A 252 17.84 13.71 8.52
N SER A 253 18.38 14.57 7.67
CA SER A 253 17.67 15.05 6.48
C SER A 253 17.33 13.92 5.51
N LEU A 254 18.28 13.00 5.29
CA LEU A 254 18.10 11.83 4.40
C LEU A 254 17.12 10.80 5.01
N ALA A 255 17.19 10.56 6.32
CA ALA A 255 16.27 9.67 7.02
C ALA A 255 14.81 10.16 6.96
N ASN A 256 14.61 11.47 7.06
CA ASN A 256 13.30 12.11 7.01
C ASN A 256 12.81 12.40 5.58
N ILE A 257 13.64 12.18 4.57
CA ILE A 257 13.34 12.46 3.14
C ILE A 257 12.92 13.95 3.00
N ASN A 258 13.67 14.86 3.62
CA ASN A 258 13.35 16.30 3.56
C ASN A 258 13.34 16.84 2.13
N SER A 259 14.18 16.27 1.26
CA SER A 259 14.17 16.50 -0.17
C SER A 259 14.58 15.23 -0.93
N ILE A 260 13.78 14.80 -1.89
CA ILE A 260 14.14 13.67 -2.76
C ILE A 260 15.39 13.95 -3.57
N ARG A 261 15.68 15.24 -3.89
CA ARG A 261 16.87 15.63 -4.66
C ARG A 261 18.17 15.36 -3.92
N ASP A 262 18.17 15.39 -2.60
CA ASP A 262 19.34 15.09 -1.78
C ASP A 262 19.77 13.63 -1.90
N THR A 263 18.87 12.77 -2.42
CA THR A 263 19.13 11.34 -2.67
C THR A 263 19.68 11.05 -4.07
N TRP A 264 19.83 12.06 -4.93
CA TRP A 264 20.23 11.89 -6.33
C TRP A 264 21.75 11.85 -6.48
N TYR A 265 22.31 10.67 -6.57
CA TYR A 265 23.76 10.47 -6.80
C TYR A 265 24.11 10.39 -8.28
N ASN A 266 23.19 9.89 -9.10
CA ASN A 266 23.33 9.72 -10.51
C ASN A 266 22.10 10.26 -11.25
N ILE A 267 22.22 11.49 -11.76
CA ILE A 267 21.13 12.20 -12.44
C ILE A 267 20.67 11.45 -13.70
N GLU A 268 21.58 10.73 -14.39
CA GLU A 268 21.25 9.96 -15.58
C GLU A 268 20.35 8.77 -15.22
N GLU A 269 20.65 8.07 -14.12
CA GLU A 269 19.84 6.96 -13.61
C GLU A 269 18.46 7.44 -13.17
N VAL A 270 18.38 8.56 -12.44
CA VAL A 270 17.13 9.22 -12.06
C VAL A 270 16.29 9.54 -13.31
N SER A 271 16.91 10.13 -14.35
CA SER A 271 16.20 10.48 -15.58
C SER A 271 15.67 9.24 -16.32
N LYS A 272 16.45 8.14 -16.33
CA LYS A 272 16.01 6.86 -16.92
C LYS A 272 14.83 6.27 -16.13
N ALA A 273 14.90 6.27 -14.81
CA ALA A 273 13.83 5.77 -13.95
C ALA A 273 12.55 6.61 -14.07
N GLN A 274 12.65 7.94 -14.12
CA GLN A 274 11.51 8.83 -14.36
C GLN A 274 10.86 8.57 -15.73
N LYS A 275 11.63 8.28 -16.76
CA LYS A 275 11.09 7.87 -18.08
C LYS A 275 10.36 6.52 -18.00
N ARG A 276 10.92 5.53 -17.25
CA ARG A 276 10.22 4.25 -17.01
C ARG A 276 8.87 4.48 -16.34
N LEU A 277 8.84 5.28 -15.28
CA LEU A 277 7.60 5.63 -14.57
C LEU A 277 6.56 6.29 -15.51
N GLN A 278 7.00 7.25 -16.33
CA GLN A 278 6.11 7.91 -17.30
C GLN A 278 5.54 6.92 -18.32
N ASN A 279 6.37 6.01 -18.83
CA ASN A 279 5.95 4.99 -19.80
C ASN A 279 4.91 4.03 -19.19
N ILE A 280 5.13 3.58 -17.94
CA ILE A 280 4.18 2.72 -17.23
C ILE A 280 2.86 3.46 -17.01
N ASN A 281 2.91 4.71 -16.54
CA ASN A 281 1.72 5.53 -16.33
C ASN A 281 0.93 5.77 -17.64
N GLN A 282 1.62 5.95 -18.77
CA GLN A 282 0.97 6.07 -20.07
C GLN A 282 0.35 4.76 -20.54
N ASN A 283 1.05 3.64 -20.33
CA ASN A 283 0.55 2.31 -20.68
C ASN A 283 -0.63 1.91 -19.80
N ASN A 284 -0.57 2.22 -18.50
CA ASN A 284 -1.68 1.98 -17.59
C ASN A 284 -2.89 2.87 -17.93
N LYS A 285 -2.69 4.13 -18.31
CA LYS A 285 -3.78 4.97 -18.85
C LYS A 285 -4.37 4.40 -20.15
N LYS A 286 -3.54 3.80 -21.01
CA LYS A 286 -4.03 3.13 -22.23
C LYS A 286 -4.65 1.76 -21.93
N ASN A 287 -4.17 1.05 -20.89
CA ASN A 287 -4.67 -0.27 -20.48
C ASN A 287 -5.84 -0.17 -19.49
N ASN A 288 -5.95 0.92 -18.71
CA ASN A 288 -7.13 1.27 -17.91
C ASN A 288 -8.31 1.75 -18.73
N THR A 289 -8.20 1.80 -20.04
CA THR A 289 -9.33 1.50 -20.90
C THR A 289 -9.54 -0.03 -20.96
N ILE A 290 -9.77 -0.69 -19.82
CA ILE A 290 -10.72 -1.80 -19.76
C ILE A 290 -12.06 -1.11 -20.05
N ASP A 291 -12.32 -0.93 -21.33
CA ASP A 291 -13.56 -0.27 -21.77
C ASP A 291 -14.77 -1.06 -21.26
N PHE A 292 -14.60 -2.37 -20.93
CA PHE A 292 -15.67 -3.26 -20.49
C PHE A 292 -15.15 -4.67 -20.14
N VAL A 293 -15.97 -5.47 -19.46
CA VAL A 293 -15.79 -6.94 -19.34
C VAL A 293 -16.98 -7.60 -20.02
N PHE A 294 -16.75 -8.25 -21.15
CA PHE A 294 -17.77 -9.02 -21.85
C PHE A 294 -17.50 -10.53 -21.69
N VAL A 295 -18.42 -11.25 -21.07
CA VAL A 295 -18.30 -12.70 -20.86
C VAL A 295 -18.96 -13.42 -22.04
N VAL A 296 -18.15 -14.09 -22.86
CA VAL A 296 -18.62 -14.92 -23.98
C VAL A 296 -19.11 -16.27 -23.44
N ASN A 297 -18.30 -16.93 -22.62
CA ASN A 297 -18.60 -18.17 -21.91
C ASN A 297 -17.73 -18.28 -20.64
N ASP A 298 -17.80 -19.41 -19.92
CA ASP A 298 -17.10 -19.64 -18.67
C ASP A 298 -15.58 -19.50 -18.78
N ASN A 299 -15.00 -19.70 -19.98
CA ASN A 299 -13.56 -19.69 -20.23
C ASN A 299 -13.07 -18.46 -21.02
N ILE A 300 -13.98 -17.71 -21.65
CA ILE A 300 -13.63 -16.61 -22.57
C ILE A 300 -14.26 -15.30 -22.08
N ARG A 301 -13.41 -14.34 -21.79
CA ARG A 301 -13.79 -12.96 -21.44
C ARG A 301 -13.04 -11.98 -22.34
N TYR A 302 -13.76 -10.99 -22.86
CA TYR A 302 -13.17 -9.92 -23.64
C TYR A 302 -13.18 -8.61 -22.84
N THR A 303 -12.08 -7.86 -22.94
CA THR A 303 -11.88 -6.57 -22.27
C THR A 303 -11.61 -5.43 -23.25
N LYS A 304 -11.39 -5.78 -24.53
CA LYS A 304 -11.10 -4.84 -25.63
C LYS A 304 -11.90 -5.22 -26.86
N LEU A 305 -12.31 -4.21 -27.65
CA LEU A 305 -13.08 -4.42 -28.88
C LEU A 305 -12.37 -5.26 -29.94
N ASN A 306 -11.03 -5.24 -29.98
CA ASN A 306 -10.25 -6.02 -30.95
C ASN A 306 -10.18 -7.52 -30.61
N GLN A 307 -10.66 -7.95 -29.45
CA GLN A 307 -10.71 -9.35 -29.06
C GLN A 307 -11.91 -10.10 -29.67
N PHE A 308 -12.95 -9.37 -30.12
CA PHE A 308 -14.08 -9.97 -30.84
C PHE A 308 -13.60 -10.46 -32.21
N ARG A 309 -13.67 -11.77 -32.42
CA ARG A 309 -13.05 -12.46 -33.56
C ARG A 309 -13.92 -12.43 -34.80
N HIS A 310 -15.24 -12.50 -34.60
CA HIS A 310 -16.19 -12.54 -35.70
C HIS A 310 -16.47 -11.12 -36.22
N THR A 311 -16.47 -10.94 -37.55
CA THR A 311 -16.67 -9.62 -38.18
C THR A 311 -18.00 -8.96 -37.83
N GLN A 312 -19.04 -9.75 -37.56
CA GLN A 312 -20.38 -9.26 -37.17
C GLN A 312 -20.47 -8.89 -35.68
N SER A 313 -19.63 -9.45 -34.80
CA SER A 313 -19.68 -9.16 -33.38
C SER A 313 -19.04 -7.82 -33.04
N GLN A 314 -18.04 -7.35 -33.79
CA GLN A 314 -17.38 -6.06 -33.49
C GLN A 314 -18.34 -4.84 -33.54
N PRO A 315 -19.18 -4.67 -34.58
CA PRO A 315 -20.13 -3.55 -34.59
C PRO A 315 -21.19 -3.68 -33.50
N LEU A 316 -21.66 -4.90 -33.19
CA LEU A 316 -22.61 -5.14 -32.09
C LEU A 316 -21.96 -4.86 -30.73
N ALA A 317 -20.69 -5.22 -30.54
CA ALA A 317 -19.95 -4.92 -29.31
C ALA A 317 -19.74 -3.42 -29.10
N LYS A 318 -19.48 -2.65 -30.17
CA LYS A 318 -19.44 -1.17 -30.08
C LYS A 318 -20.79 -0.58 -29.66
N LYS A 319 -21.88 -1.10 -30.23
CA LYS A 319 -23.26 -0.67 -29.88
C LYS A 319 -23.57 -1.05 -28.42
N TRP A 320 -23.24 -2.25 -28.00
CA TRP A 320 -23.38 -2.72 -26.62
C TRP A 320 -22.61 -1.83 -25.63
N LEU A 321 -21.37 -1.47 -25.92
CA LEU A 321 -20.55 -0.62 -25.08
C LEU A 321 -21.13 0.79 -24.92
N ALA A 322 -21.59 1.40 -26.02
CA ALA A 322 -22.26 2.69 -25.98
C ALA A 322 -23.53 2.64 -25.11
N LEU A 323 -24.34 1.57 -25.26
CA LEU A 323 -25.54 1.35 -24.48
C LEU A 323 -25.26 1.13 -22.98
N VAL A 324 -24.18 0.42 -22.62
CA VAL A 324 -23.73 0.27 -21.23
C VAL A 324 -23.43 1.63 -20.61
N GLY A 325 -22.73 2.51 -21.32
CA GLY A 325 -22.45 3.87 -20.85
C GLY A 325 -23.72 4.73 -20.70
N GLU A 326 -24.72 4.55 -21.59
CA GLU A 326 -26.02 5.24 -21.48
C GLU A 326 -26.83 4.72 -20.28
N ILE A 327 -26.84 3.43 -20.03
CA ILE A 327 -27.50 2.79 -18.88
C ILE A 327 -26.94 3.37 -17.57
N GLU A 328 -25.62 3.47 -17.45
CA GLU A 328 -24.99 3.98 -16.21
C GLU A 328 -25.34 5.46 -15.98
N LYS A 329 -25.25 6.30 -16.99
CA LYS A 329 -25.68 7.72 -16.92
C LYS A 329 -27.17 7.87 -16.52
N THR A 330 -28.01 7.04 -17.11
CA THR A 330 -29.45 7.05 -16.80
C THR A 330 -29.73 6.61 -15.36
N ARG A 331 -28.97 5.66 -14.85
CA ARG A 331 -29.03 5.21 -13.46
C ARG A 331 -28.63 6.33 -12.49
N GLU A 332 -27.49 7.01 -12.73
CA GLU A 332 -27.05 8.14 -11.92
C GLU A 332 -28.10 9.28 -11.90
N GLU A 333 -28.72 9.56 -13.07
CA GLU A 333 -29.78 10.57 -13.18
C GLU A 333 -31.05 10.17 -12.41
N LEU A 334 -31.46 8.91 -12.49
CA LEU A 334 -32.55 8.34 -11.68
C LEU A 334 -32.30 8.48 -10.18
N ASP A 335 -31.11 8.15 -9.71
CA ASP A 335 -30.76 8.24 -8.29
C ASP A 335 -30.77 9.70 -7.80
N LYS A 336 -30.32 10.64 -8.64
CA LYS A 336 -30.42 12.08 -8.36
C LYS A 336 -31.88 12.56 -8.30
N LEU A 337 -32.68 12.20 -9.27
CA LEU A 337 -34.11 12.59 -9.32
C LEU A 337 -34.89 11.96 -8.15
N ARG A 338 -34.63 10.72 -7.80
CA ARG A 338 -35.26 10.05 -6.65
C ARG A 338 -34.88 10.73 -5.32
N SER A 339 -33.65 11.22 -5.21
CA SER A 339 -33.19 11.98 -4.05
C SER A 339 -33.93 13.33 -3.94
N GLN A 340 -34.12 14.04 -5.05
CA GLN A 340 -34.89 15.28 -5.14
C GLN A 340 -36.36 15.04 -4.84
N TYR A 341 -36.96 13.96 -5.36
CA TYR A 341 -38.36 13.60 -5.14
C TYR A 341 -38.69 13.36 -3.67
N ARG A 342 -37.73 12.82 -2.87
CA ARG A 342 -37.92 12.63 -1.41
C ARG A 342 -38.11 13.95 -0.67
N LEU A 343 -37.51 15.03 -1.14
CA LEU A 343 -37.51 16.35 -0.51
C LEU A 343 -38.62 17.27 -1.06
N ALA A 344 -39.08 17.03 -2.28
CA ALA A 344 -40.03 17.86 -3.00
C ALA A 344 -41.48 17.74 -2.43
N LYS A 345 -42.26 18.81 -2.56
CA LYS A 345 -43.67 18.89 -2.16
C LYS A 345 -44.54 19.50 -3.28
N GLY A 346 -45.87 19.21 -3.22
CA GLY A 346 -46.82 19.79 -4.14
C GLY A 346 -46.57 19.47 -5.61
N ASN A 347 -46.74 20.45 -6.50
CA ASN A 347 -46.62 20.29 -7.95
C ASN A 347 -45.21 19.83 -8.40
N GLU A 348 -44.17 20.26 -7.70
CA GLU A 348 -42.79 19.85 -8.00
C GLU A 348 -42.62 18.33 -7.85
N LYS A 349 -43.18 17.77 -6.78
CA LYS A 349 -43.15 16.31 -6.53
C LYS A 349 -43.85 15.55 -7.66
N THR A 350 -45.00 16.06 -8.16
CA THR A 350 -45.71 15.43 -9.25
C THR A 350 -44.92 15.46 -10.55
N GLN A 351 -44.24 16.57 -10.88
CA GLN A 351 -43.37 16.70 -12.05
C GLN A 351 -42.17 15.76 -11.96
N LEU A 352 -41.46 15.73 -10.82
CA LEU A 352 -40.35 14.82 -10.62
C LEU A 352 -40.77 13.34 -10.72
N GLY A 353 -41.96 12.98 -10.21
CA GLY A 353 -42.54 11.64 -10.33
C GLY A 353 -42.75 11.23 -11.80
N ASN A 354 -43.31 12.12 -12.62
CA ASN A 354 -43.49 11.85 -14.02
C ASN A 354 -42.17 11.70 -14.78
N ASN A 355 -41.16 12.54 -14.46
CA ASN A 355 -39.84 12.44 -15.06
C ASN A 355 -39.14 11.11 -14.67
N ILE A 356 -39.24 10.71 -13.40
CA ILE A 356 -38.70 9.43 -12.94
C ILE A 356 -39.33 8.27 -13.71
N LEU A 357 -40.65 8.22 -13.85
CA LEU A 357 -41.35 7.15 -14.55
C LEU A 357 -40.95 7.06 -16.04
N GLN A 358 -40.78 8.21 -16.71
CA GLN A 358 -40.31 8.23 -18.10
C GLN A 358 -38.87 7.71 -18.21
N LEU A 359 -37.99 8.12 -17.30
CA LEU A 359 -36.61 7.72 -17.31
C LEU A 359 -36.44 6.23 -16.90
N GLU A 360 -37.26 5.73 -15.98
CA GLU A 360 -37.33 4.30 -15.64
C GLU A 360 -37.72 3.45 -16.84
N LYS A 361 -38.73 3.85 -17.58
CA LYS A 361 -39.13 3.15 -18.81
C LYS A 361 -38.00 3.11 -19.85
N LYS A 362 -37.27 4.23 -20.03
CA LYS A 362 -36.11 4.30 -20.91
C LYS A 362 -35.00 3.37 -20.44
N TYR A 363 -34.75 3.35 -19.13
CA TYR A 363 -33.76 2.48 -18.48
C TYR A 363 -34.06 0.98 -18.68
N GLU A 364 -35.32 0.57 -18.49
CA GLU A 364 -35.77 -0.81 -18.71
C GLU A 364 -35.64 -1.22 -20.19
N GLN A 365 -35.97 -0.34 -21.12
CA GLN A 365 -35.80 -0.60 -22.57
C GLN A 365 -34.33 -0.78 -22.93
N ALA A 366 -33.44 0.06 -22.39
CA ALA A 366 -31.99 -0.05 -22.59
C ALA A 366 -31.43 -1.34 -22.03
N LEU A 367 -31.90 -1.78 -20.85
CA LEU A 367 -31.50 -3.08 -20.25
C LEU A 367 -31.93 -4.26 -21.14
N ALA A 368 -33.14 -4.25 -21.67
CA ALA A 368 -33.65 -5.29 -22.57
C ALA A 368 -32.82 -5.36 -23.86
N GLU A 369 -32.53 -4.20 -24.48
CA GLU A 369 -31.68 -4.11 -25.67
C GLU A 369 -30.24 -4.61 -25.39
N LYS A 370 -29.67 -4.24 -24.24
CA LYS A 370 -28.36 -4.74 -23.81
C LYS A 370 -28.34 -6.27 -23.76
N LEU A 371 -29.33 -6.90 -23.13
CA LEU A 371 -29.44 -8.34 -23.03
C LEU A 371 -29.55 -9.02 -24.42
N GLN A 372 -30.29 -8.41 -25.35
CA GLN A 372 -30.39 -8.94 -26.70
C GLN A 372 -29.05 -8.85 -27.44
N LEU A 373 -28.37 -7.71 -27.38
CA LEU A 373 -27.02 -7.56 -27.95
C LEU A 373 -26.03 -8.56 -27.40
N GLU A 374 -26.07 -8.83 -26.11
CA GLU A 374 -25.20 -9.82 -25.48
C GLU A 374 -25.44 -11.24 -26.00
N LYS A 375 -26.71 -11.63 -26.23
CA LYS A 375 -27.05 -12.92 -26.83
C LYS A 375 -26.55 -13.04 -28.26
N ASP A 376 -26.77 -11.99 -29.06
CA ASP A 376 -26.37 -11.95 -30.47
C ASP A 376 -24.82 -12.05 -30.58
N ILE A 377 -24.09 -11.28 -29.80
CA ILE A 377 -22.62 -11.31 -29.76
C ILE A 377 -22.12 -12.71 -29.38
N ARG A 378 -22.66 -13.31 -28.31
CA ARG A 378 -22.28 -14.67 -27.88
C ARG A 378 -22.54 -15.70 -28.97
N THR A 379 -23.64 -15.57 -29.68
CA THR A 379 -24.01 -16.49 -30.78
C THR A 379 -22.99 -16.47 -31.91
N TYR A 380 -22.40 -15.29 -32.21
CA TYR A 380 -21.36 -15.16 -33.23
C TYR A 380 -19.99 -15.64 -32.72
N GLU A 381 -19.64 -15.35 -31.48
CA GLU A 381 -18.31 -15.68 -30.91
C GLU A 381 -18.17 -17.16 -30.51
N GLN A 382 -19.27 -17.91 -30.41
CA GLN A 382 -19.28 -19.35 -30.11
C GLN A 382 -19.29 -20.25 -31.35
N ARG A 383 -19.41 -19.64 -32.54
CA ARG A 383 -19.32 -20.34 -33.84
C ARG A 383 -17.86 -20.41 -34.31
#